data_a7b2a9e2c1008f6c09657d1a22a0e563
#
_entry.id   a7b2a9e2c1008f6c09657d1a22a0e563
#
_cell.length_a   1.000
_cell.length_b   1.000
_cell.length_c   1.000
_cell.angle_alpha   90.00
_cell.angle_beta   90.00
_cell.angle_gamma   90.00
#
_symmetry.space_group_name_H-M   'P 1'
#
loop_
_entity.id
_entity.type
_entity.pdbx_description
1 polymer ?
#
loop_
_entity_poly.entity_id
_entity_poly.type
_entity_poly.pdbx_seq_one_letter_code
_entity_poly.pdbx_strand_id
1 'polypeptide(L)'
;ETLSADFDAIMLRTKSKSRESDETIYWQFDDVVEFNKNHGGLISIHAGKKTNGIDKEISNALPVKEAIKADIAQNVDFFEVGKKKDVEDYCKYVFKEMDEKPVILCSDCHDPRKYSTKDTLWIKANLTFEGLKQCIFQPLERVYIGTIPAAVDRVNKNKKANIESLSVHRIAEPKNDGASWF
;
A
#
# COMPACT_ATOMS: atom_id res chain seq x y z
N GLU A 1 -4.06 6.13 24.36
CA GLU A 1 -3.32 5.59 25.53
C GLU A 1 -2.84 4.14 25.27
N THR A 2 -3.69 3.24 24.78
CA THR A 2 -3.33 1.84 24.48
C THR A 2 -2.25 1.72 23.38
N LEU A 3 -2.37 2.47 22.28
CA LEU A 3 -1.41 2.45 21.18
C LEU A 3 0.01 2.80 21.62
N SER A 4 0.16 3.83 22.44
CA SER A 4 1.47 4.25 22.96
C SER A 4 2.05 3.19 23.89
N ALA A 5 1.25 2.61 24.78
CA ALA A 5 1.71 1.58 25.71
C ALA A 5 2.16 0.30 24.98
N ASP A 6 1.45 -0.12 23.95
CA ASP A 6 1.80 -1.29 23.14
C ASP A 6 3.07 -1.04 22.31
N PHE A 7 3.21 0.17 21.77
CA PHE A 7 4.42 0.59 21.07
C PHE A 7 5.64 0.57 22.02
N ASP A 8 5.50 1.13 23.23
CA ASP A 8 6.57 1.16 24.24
C ASP A 8 6.94 -0.26 24.68
N ALA A 9 5.97 -1.17 24.81
CA ALA A 9 6.23 -2.57 25.15
C ALA A 9 7.03 -3.29 24.05
N ILE A 10 6.73 -3.05 22.78
CA ILE A 10 7.46 -3.59 21.64
C ILE A 10 8.88 -3.01 21.60
N MET A 11 9.04 -1.71 21.81
CA MET A 11 10.34 -1.04 21.85
C MET A 11 11.23 -1.58 22.99
N LEU A 12 10.68 -1.86 24.15
CA LEU A 12 11.39 -2.48 25.26
C LEU A 12 11.88 -3.89 24.91
N ARG A 13 11.01 -4.72 24.32
CA ARG A 13 11.38 -6.07 23.86
C ARG A 13 12.49 -6.04 22.80
N THR A 14 12.42 -5.09 21.89
CA THR A 14 13.42 -4.90 20.83
C THR A 14 14.77 -4.51 21.38
N LYS A 15 14.82 -3.56 22.32
CA LYS A 15 16.05 -3.14 22.99
C LYS A 15 16.70 -4.28 23.77
N SER A 16 15.93 -5.12 24.42
CA SER A 16 16.44 -6.26 25.18
C SER A 16 17.04 -7.37 24.32
N LYS A 17 16.67 -7.42 23.05
CA LYS A 17 17.16 -8.41 22.06
C LYS A 17 18.27 -7.85 21.16
N SER A 18 18.59 -6.56 21.23
CA SER A 18 19.61 -5.95 20.37
C SER A 18 20.98 -6.54 20.69
N ARG A 19 21.64 -7.04 19.65
CA ARG A 19 23.05 -7.40 19.71
C ARG A 19 23.90 -6.13 19.88
N GLU A 20 25.05 -6.27 20.43
CA GLU A 20 26.09 -5.33 20.89
C GLU A 20 26.41 -4.08 20.01
N SER A 21 25.74 -3.79 18.92
CA SER A 21 25.90 -2.53 18.19
C SER A 21 24.67 -1.65 18.42
N ASP A 22 24.85 -0.58 19.14
CA ASP A 22 23.83 0.37 19.61
C ASP A 22 23.04 1.10 18.50
N GLU A 23 23.31 0.84 17.23
CA GLU A 23 22.76 1.64 16.13
C GLU A 23 21.64 0.97 15.34
N THR A 24 21.39 -0.34 15.49
CA THR A 24 20.40 -1.04 14.70
C THR A 24 19.34 -1.72 15.56
N ILE A 25 18.12 -1.25 15.46
CA ILE A 25 16.96 -1.83 16.13
C ILE A 25 16.25 -2.75 15.14
N TYR A 26 16.09 -4.02 15.51
CA TYR A 26 15.38 -5.02 14.73
C TYR A 26 14.04 -5.37 15.39
N TRP A 27 12.96 -5.21 14.66
CA TRP A 27 11.67 -5.76 15.05
C TRP A 27 11.50 -7.12 14.41
N GLN A 28 10.92 -8.06 15.16
CA GLN A 28 10.48 -9.31 14.57
C GLN A 28 9.25 -9.02 13.69
N PHE A 29 9.18 -9.64 12.53
CA PHE A 29 8.08 -9.41 11.59
C PHE A 29 6.72 -9.76 12.21
N ASP A 30 6.67 -10.87 12.95
CA ASP A 30 5.45 -11.31 13.66
C ASP A 30 4.96 -10.27 14.69
N ASP A 31 5.87 -9.62 15.41
CA ASP A 31 5.52 -8.55 16.36
C ASP A 31 4.88 -7.36 15.62
N VAL A 32 5.37 -7.02 14.42
CA VAL A 32 4.81 -5.95 13.58
C VAL A 32 3.41 -6.33 13.08
N VAL A 33 3.24 -7.56 12.62
CA VAL A 33 1.95 -8.08 12.13
C VAL A 33 0.92 -8.10 13.24
N GLU A 34 1.28 -8.58 14.43
CA GLU A 34 0.40 -8.59 15.59
C GLU A 34 0.00 -7.18 16.01
N PHE A 35 0.96 -6.27 16.10
CA PHE A 35 0.69 -4.87 16.38
C PHE A 35 -0.28 -4.25 15.37
N ASN A 36 -0.05 -4.49 14.08
CA ASN A 36 -0.90 -3.98 13.02
C ASN A 36 -2.33 -4.53 13.12
N LYS A 37 -2.50 -5.81 13.40
CA LYS A 37 -3.83 -6.43 13.61
C LYS A 37 -4.58 -5.80 14.77
N ASN A 38 -3.89 -5.47 15.85
CA ASN A 38 -4.51 -4.89 17.05
C ASN A 38 -4.90 -3.43 16.87
N HIS A 39 -4.22 -2.70 15.99
CA HIS A 39 -4.42 -1.25 15.80
C HIS A 39 -5.01 -0.85 14.44
N GLY A 40 -5.19 -1.79 13.52
CA GLY A 40 -5.87 -1.56 12.24
C GLY A 40 -5.06 -0.75 11.22
N GLY A 41 -3.73 -0.85 11.25
CA GLY A 41 -2.82 -0.22 10.29
C GLY A 41 -2.74 -0.90 8.94
N LEU A 42 -1.80 -0.46 8.11
CA LEU A 42 -1.39 -1.08 6.85
C LEU A 42 0.12 -1.29 6.86
N ILE A 43 0.56 -2.44 6.37
CA ILE A 43 1.99 -2.78 6.29
C ILE A 43 2.48 -2.57 4.86
N SER A 44 3.46 -1.70 4.69
CA SER A 44 4.20 -1.53 3.44
C SER A 44 5.64 -1.96 3.64
N ILE A 45 6.19 -2.72 2.68
CA ILE A 45 7.58 -3.15 2.73
C ILE A 45 8.37 -2.73 1.49
N HIS A 46 9.66 -2.50 1.67
CA HIS A 46 10.59 -2.34 0.57
C HIS A 46 10.71 -3.64 -0.22
N ALA A 47 10.57 -3.54 -1.54
CA ALA A 47 10.50 -4.64 -2.47
C ALA A 47 11.35 -4.37 -3.71
N GLY A 48 11.51 -5.37 -4.58
CA GLY A 48 12.34 -5.23 -5.78
C GLY A 48 13.83 -5.19 -5.44
N LYS A 49 14.62 -4.59 -6.33
CA LYS A 49 16.09 -4.53 -6.21
C LYS A 49 16.60 -3.45 -5.25
N LYS A 50 15.77 -2.97 -4.34
CA LYS A 50 16.22 -2.04 -3.29
C LYS A 50 17.24 -2.70 -2.38
N THR A 51 18.16 -1.90 -1.83
CA THR A 51 19.30 -2.39 -1.04
C THR A 51 18.87 -3.21 0.18
N ASN A 52 17.77 -2.85 0.81
CA ASN A 52 17.19 -3.53 1.96
C ASN A 52 15.84 -4.17 1.62
N GLY A 53 15.59 -4.45 0.32
CA GLY A 53 14.35 -5.07 -0.12
C GLY A 53 14.31 -6.56 0.20
N ILE A 54 13.12 -7.03 0.47
CA ILE A 54 12.83 -8.44 0.80
C ILE A 54 13.34 -9.42 -0.28
N ASP A 55 13.47 -8.99 -1.52
CA ASP A 55 13.92 -9.85 -2.63
C ASP A 55 15.35 -10.33 -2.50
N LYS A 56 16.21 -9.64 -1.76
CA LYS A 56 17.56 -10.14 -1.47
C LYS A 56 17.53 -11.36 -0.57
N GLU A 57 16.58 -11.40 0.36
CA GLU A 57 16.35 -12.54 1.22
C GLU A 57 15.64 -13.69 0.49
N ILE A 58 14.89 -13.35 -0.54
CA ILE A 58 14.01 -14.24 -1.30
C ILE A 58 14.71 -14.84 -2.54
N SER A 59 15.76 -14.23 -3.07
CA SER A 59 16.36 -14.60 -4.36
C SER A 59 17.11 -15.94 -4.40
N ASN A 60 17.28 -16.62 -3.29
CA ASN A 60 17.85 -17.96 -3.24
C ASN A 60 16.74 -19.00 -3.10
N ALA A 61 16.55 -19.80 -4.12
CA ALA A 61 15.53 -20.84 -4.27
C ALA A 61 15.66 -22.02 -3.29
N LEU A 62 15.66 -21.77 -1.99
CA LEU A 62 15.54 -22.82 -0.97
C LEU A 62 14.09 -22.89 -0.52
N PRO A 63 13.50 -24.12 -0.33
CA PRO A 63 12.12 -24.29 0.10
C PRO A 63 11.72 -23.51 1.36
N VAL A 64 12.64 -23.36 2.30
CA VAL A 64 12.45 -22.54 3.52
C VAL A 64 12.25 -21.07 3.20
N LYS A 65 12.96 -20.54 2.20
CA LYS A 65 12.82 -19.13 1.78
C LYS A 65 11.52 -18.88 1.04
N GLU A 66 11.00 -19.84 0.30
CA GLU A 66 9.68 -19.74 -0.34
C GLU A 66 8.55 -19.71 0.70
N ALA A 67 8.65 -20.48 1.78
CA ALA A 67 7.68 -20.43 2.88
C ALA A 67 7.70 -19.08 3.61
N ILE A 68 8.87 -18.54 3.91
CA ILE A 68 9.04 -17.21 4.53
C ILE A 68 8.49 -16.11 3.61
N LYS A 69 8.74 -16.23 2.30
CA LYS A 69 8.22 -15.30 1.29
C LYS A 69 6.71 -15.30 1.26
N ALA A 70 6.09 -16.48 1.23
CA ALA A 70 4.65 -16.62 1.23
C ALA A 70 4.03 -16.03 2.49
N ASP A 71 4.62 -16.28 3.66
CA ASP A 71 4.18 -15.74 4.93
C ASP A 71 4.26 -14.19 4.96
N ILE A 72 5.39 -13.63 4.57
CA ILE A 72 5.54 -12.18 4.50
C ILE A 72 4.56 -11.59 3.48
N ALA A 73 4.44 -12.20 2.30
CA ALA A 73 3.56 -11.70 1.25
C ALA A 73 2.08 -11.73 1.66
N GLN A 74 1.65 -12.71 2.46
CA GLN A 74 0.28 -12.78 2.99
C GLN A 74 -0.02 -11.66 3.99
N ASN A 75 0.93 -11.29 4.82
CA ASN A 75 0.76 -10.33 5.92
C ASN A 75 1.09 -8.88 5.55
N VAL A 76 1.56 -8.61 4.32
CA VAL A 76 1.87 -7.27 3.82
C VAL A 76 0.75 -6.77 2.93
N ASP A 77 0.45 -5.47 3.03
CA ASP A 77 -0.61 -4.81 2.25
C ASP A 77 -0.08 -4.15 0.98
N PHE A 78 1.12 -3.57 1.03
CA PHE A 78 1.75 -2.86 -0.08
C PHE A 78 3.20 -3.26 -0.28
N PHE A 79 3.61 -3.38 -1.54
CA PHE A 79 5.00 -3.59 -1.93
C PHE A 79 5.57 -2.33 -2.56
N GLU A 80 6.58 -1.75 -1.94
CA GLU A 80 7.23 -0.54 -2.42
C GLU A 80 8.44 -0.87 -3.28
N VAL A 81 8.36 -0.57 -4.58
CA VAL A 81 9.45 -0.80 -5.54
C VAL A 81 10.12 0.51 -5.97
N GLY A 82 11.36 0.41 -6.43
CA GLY A 82 12.13 1.56 -6.91
C GLY A 82 11.95 1.88 -8.39
N LYS A 83 11.40 0.96 -9.19
CA LYS A 83 11.28 1.08 -10.65
C LYS A 83 10.02 0.42 -11.17
N LYS A 84 9.43 0.99 -12.23
CA LYS A 84 8.26 0.43 -12.91
C LYS A 84 8.47 -1.02 -13.38
N LYS A 85 9.66 -1.36 -13.87
CA LYS A 85 9.97 -2.72 -14.31
C LYS A 85 9.81 -3.76 -13.19
N ASP A 86 10.11 -3.38 -11.94
CA ASP A 86 10.00 -4.29 -10.81
C ASP A 86 8.52 -4.65 -10.52
N VAL A 87 7.56 -3.82 -10.95
CA VAL A 87 6.11 -4.13 -10.85
C VAL A 87 5.75 -5.34 -11.70
N GLU A 88 6.22 -5.38 -12.94
CA GLU A 88 5.97 -6.49 -13.87
C GLU A 88 6.58 -7.79 -13.35
N ASP A 89 7.78 -7.70 -12.77
CA ASP A 89 8.46 -8.84 -12.16
C ASP A 89 7.67 -9.36 -10.93
N TYR A 90 7.07 -8.47 -10.12
CA TYR A 90 6.23 -8.85 -8.98
C TYR A 90 4.96 -9.56 -9.43
N CYS A 91 4.23 -9.01 -10.38
CA CYS A 91 3.02 -9.66 -10.93
C CYS A 91 3.34 -11.04 -11.52
N LYS A 92 4.48 -11.19 -12.20
CA LYS A 92 4.84 -12.42 -12.87
C LYS A 92 5.38 -13.52 -11.95
N TYR A 93 6.16 -13.15 -10.93
CA TYR A 93 6.93 -14.11 -10.15
C TYR A 93 6.54 -14.18 -8.68
N VAL A 94 6.05 -13.09 -8.09
CA VAL A 94 5.71 -13.04 -6.66
C VAL A 94 4.25 -13.41 -6.45
N PHE A 95 3.35 -12.84 -7.26
CA PHE A 95 1.89 -13.06 -7.11
C PHE A 95 1.37 -14.26 -7.92
N LYS A 96 2.24 -15.06 -8.51
CA LYS A 96 1.84 -16.17 -9.39
C LYS A 96 0.88 -17.18 -8.73
N GLU A 97 1.04 -17.39 -7.43
CA GLU A 97 0.30 -18.40 -6.65
C GLU A 97 -0.51 -17.76 -5.50
N MET A 98 -0.69 -16.44 -5.52
CA MET A 98 -1.41 -15.69 -4.50
C MET A 98 -2.18 -14.53 -5.12
N ASP A 99 -3.10 -13.97 -4.36
CA ASP A 99 -3.84 -12.77 -4.77
C ASP A 99 -2.88 -11.59 -5.00
N GLU A 100 -3.12 -10.85 -6.08
CA GLU A 100 -2.34 -9.67 -6.39
C GLU A 100 -2.52 -8.60 -5.31
N LYS A 101 -1.41 -7.98 -4.94
CA LYS A 101 -1.38 -6.87 -3.99
C LYS A 101 -0.87 -5.60 -4.63
N PRO A 102 -1.20 -4.43 -4.08
CA PRO A 102 -0.73 -3.17 -4.63
C PRO A 102 0.79 -3.07 -4.62
N VAL A 103 1.37 -2.80 -5.77
CA VAL A 103 2.77 -2.44 -5.91
C VAL A 103 2.85 -0.94 -6.13
N ILE A 104 3.51 -0.23 -5.24
CA ILE A 104 3.62 1.23 -5.25
C ILE A 104 5.05 1.67 -5.55
N LEU A 105 5.17 2.86 -6.11
CA LEU A 105 6.45 3.49 -6.39
C LEU A 105 6.62 4.70 -5.46
N CYS A 106 7.69 4.70 -4.68
CA CYS A 106 8.01 5.79 -3.78
C CYS A 106 9.32 6.48 -4.16
N SER A 107 9.49 7.72 -3.71
CA SER A 107 10.66 8.54 -4.05
C SER A 107 11.94 8.07 -3.37
N ASP A 108 11.83 7.37 -2.24
CA ASP A 108 12.97 7.02 -1.36
C ASP A 108 13.80 8.26 -0.97
N CYS A 109 13.12 9.38 -0.78
CA CYS A 109 13.75 10.68 -0.57
C CYS A 109 13.92 10.95 0.93
N HIS A 110 15.16 11.09 1.38
CA HIS A 110 15.50 11.43 2.77
C HIS A 110 15.71 12.94 2.99
N ASP A 111 15.72 13.75 1.92
CA ASP A 111 15.86 15.20 1.99
C ASP A 111 14.68 15.86 1.23
N PRO A 112 13.73 16.52 1.91
CA PRO A 112 12.55 17.10 1.27
C PRO A 112 12.90 18.15 0.21
N ARG A 113 14.08 18.78 0.28
CA ARG A 113 14.57 19.76 -0.72
C ARG A 113 14.98 19.09 -2.04
N LYS A 114 15.20 17.77 -2.02
CA LYS A 114 15.62 16.97 -3.18
C LYS A 114 14.52 16.01 -3.62
N TYR A 115 13.29 16.21 -3.12
CA TYR A 115 12.18 15.35 -3.47
C TYR A 115 11.95 15.34 -4.98
N SER A 116 12.00 14.17 -5.56
CA SER A 116 11.65 13.94 -6.97
C SER A 116 11.07 12.55 -7.15
N THR A 117 10.12 12.42 -8.05
CA THR A 117 9.59 11.14 -8.49
C THR A 117 10.08 10.85 -9.91
N LYS A 118 10.64 9.66 -10.13
CA LYS A 118 11.08 9.23 -11.46
C LYS A 118 9.90 8.91 -12.38
N ASP A 119 8.89 8.29 -11.81
CA ASP A 119 7.60 7.98 -12.45
C ASP A 119 6.47 8.47 -11.54
N THR A 120 5.30 8.71 -12.11
CA THR A 120 4.14 9.13 -11.34
C THR A 120 3.35 7.92 -10.88
N LEU A 121 3.05 7.87 -9.60
CA LEU A 121 2.12 6.93 -9.00
C LEU A 121 0.72 7.55 -8.93
N TRP A 122 -0.27 6.86 -9.45
CA TRP A 122 -1.67 7.23 -9.41
C TRP A 122 -2.45 6.24 -8.55
N ILE A 123 -3.24 6.76 -7.62
CA ILE A 123 -4.11 5.96 -6.76
C ILE A 123 -5.56 6.43 -6.97
N LYS A 124 -6.43 5.51 -7.37
CA LYS A 124 -7.86 5.75 -7.51
C LYS A 124 -8.55 5.46 -6.17
N ALA A 125 -8.58 6.44 -5.30
CA ALA A 125 -9.18 6.33 -3.96
C ALA A 125 -9.61 7.71 -3.45
N ASN A 126 -10.49 7.74 -2.45
CA ASN A 126 -10.72 8.95 -1.67
C ASN A 126 -9.47 9.25 -0.83
N LEU A 127 -9.25 10.54 -0.51
CA LEU A 127 -8.12 10.98 0.34
C LEU A 127 -8.39 10.67 1.82
N THR A 128 -8.61 9.41 2.10
CA THR A 128 -8.88 8.88 3.44
C THR A 128 -8.13 7.56 3.62
N PHE A 129 -7.94 7.15 4.87
CA PHE A 129 -7.35 5.85 5.18
C PHE A 129 -8.18 4.67 4.61
N GLU A 130 -9.51 4.76 4.70
CA GLU A 130 -10.41 3.76 4.11
C GLU A 130 -10.33 3.74 2.58
N GLY A 131 -10.13 4.90 1.94
CA GLY A 131 -9.86 4.95 0.50
C GLY A 131 -8.57 4.22 0.12
N LEU A 132 -7.52 4.38 0.91
CA LEU A 132 -6.26 3.65 0.69
C LEU A 132 -6.42 2.14 0.86
N LYS A 133 -7.18 1.68 1.86
CA LYS A 133 -7.50 0.26 2.04
C LYS A 133 -8.19 -0.36 0.82
N GLN A 134 -9.02 0.40 0.09
CA GLN A 134 -9.68 -0.11 -1.12
C GLN A 134 -8.68 -0.56 -2.20
N CYS A 135 -7.45 -0.02 -2.21
CA CYS A 135 -6.42 -0.44 -3.16
C CYS A 135 -6.00 -1.90 -2.96
N ILE A 136 -6.15 -2.45 -1.76
CA ILE A 136 -5.79 -3.83 -1.43
C ILE A 136 -6.75 -4.81 -2.13
N PHE A 137 -8.03 -4.45 -2.23
CA PHE A 137 -9.06 -5.32 -2.81
C PHE A 137 -9.11 -5.28 -4.34
N GLN A 138 -8.62 -4.20 -4.96
CA GLN A 138 -8.63 -3.99 -6.40
C GLN A 138 -7.33 -3.33 -6.88
N PRO A 139 -6.17 -3.97 -6.66
CA PRO A 139 -4.87 -3.35 -6.88
C PRO A 139 -4.65 -2.91 -8.32
N LEU A 140 -4.99 -3.74 -9.31
CA LEU A 140 -4.79 -3.44 -10.73
C LEU A 140 -5.69 -2.32 -11.27
N GLU A 141 -6.86 -2.12 -10.66
CA GLU A 141 -7.80 -1.08 -11.07
C GLU A 141 -7.55 0.25 -10.38
N ARG A 142 -6.88 0.21 -9.23
CA ARG A 142 -6.73 1.36 -8.34
C ARG A 142 -5.34 1.92 -8.26
N VAL A 143 -4.33 1.13 -8.61
CA VAL A 143 -2.92 1.55 -8.58
C VAL A 143 -2.36 1.53 -10.00
N TYR A 144 -1.82 2.66 -10.44
CA TYR A 144 -1.22 2.80 -11.76
C TYR A 144 0.10 3.56 -11.67
N ILE A 145 1.14 3.02 -12.30
CA ILE A 145 2.45 3.66 -12.39
C ILE A 145 2.72 4.05 -13.86
N GLY A 146 2.80 5.34 -14.10
CA GLY A 146 3.02 5.89 -15.44
C GLY A 146 2.60 7.34 -15.53
N THR A 147 2.71 7.93 -16.73
CA THR A 147 2.46 9.35 -16.96
C THR A 147 1.04 9.77 -16.62
N ILE A 148 0.04 9.03 -17.16
CA ILE A 148 -1.38 9.32 -16.92
C ILE A 148 -2.22 8.05 -17.14
N PRO A 149 -3.16 7.70 -16.26
CA PRO A 149 -4.10 6.60 -16.49
C PRO A 149 -5.00 6.88 -17.70
N ALA A 150 -5.29 5.84 -18.49
CA ALA A 150 -6.10 5.98 -19.71
C ALA A 150 -7.49 6.60 -19.45
N ALA A 151 -8.11 6.31 -18.31
CA ALA A 151 -9.40 6.89 -17.95
C ALA A 151 -9.28 8.41 -17.72
N VAL A 152 -8.26 8.87 -17.03
CA VAL A 152 -7.99 10.30 -16.78
C VAL A 152 -7.65 11.02 -18.09
N ASP A 153 -6.80 10.41 -18.91
CA ASP A 153 -6.43 10.97 -20.23
C ASP A 153 -7.67 11.12 -21.14
N ARG A 154 -8.56 10.13 -21.16
CA ARG A 154 -9.83 10.19 -21.90
C ARG A 154 -10.72 11.34 -21.43
N VAL A 155 -10.87 11.53 -20.12
CA VAL A 155 -11.66 12.64 -19.55
C VAL A 155 -11.04 13.97 -19.92
N ASN A 156 -9.72 14.12 -19.79
CA ASN A 156 -9.02 15.35 -20.13
C ASN A 156 -9.12 15.72 -21.61
N LYS A 157 -9.08 14.74 -22.50
CA LYS A 157 -9.22 14.95 -23.96
C LYS A 157 -10.65 15.24 -24.39
N ASN A 158 -11.63 14.77 -23.64
CA ASN A 158 -13.05 14.84 -24.00
C ASN A 158 -13.89 15.54 -22.93
N LYS A 159 -13.43 16.65 -22.39
CA LYS A 159 -14.12 17.39 -21.31
C LYS A 159 -15.58 17.71 -21.63
N LYS A 160 -15.89 18.03 -22.89
CA LYS A 160 -17.27 18.34 -23.33
C LYS A 160 -18.22 17.14 -23.30
N ALA A 161 -17.69 15.91 -23.27
CA ALA A 161 -18.46 14.67 -23.27
C ALA A 161 -18.52 14.02 -21.87
N ASN A 162 -18.03 14.68 -20.85
CA ASN A 162 -18.04 14.17 -19.48
C ASN A 162 -18.88 15.06 -18.56
N ILE A 163 -19.65 14.42 -17.70
CA ILE A 163 -20.39 15.11 -16.64
C ILE A 163 -19.39 15.34 -15.47
N GLU A 164 -19.14 16.59 -15.16
CA GLU A 164 -18.22 16.99 -14.11
C GLU A 164 -18.86 16.87 -12.73
N SER A 165 -20.14 17.25 -12.64
CA SER A 165 -20.92 17.11 -11.41
C SER A 165 -22.41 16.93 -11.72
N LEU A 166 -23.09 16.22 -10.85
CA LEU A 166 -24.54 16.07 -10.88
C LEU A 166 -25.07 16.42 -9.48
N SER A 167 -25.94 17.43 -9.42
CA SER A 167 -26.64 17.79 -8.18
C SER A 167 -28.11 17.47 -8.34
N VAL A 168 -28.66 16.71 -7.41
CA VAL A 168 -30.09 16.39 -7.35
C VAL A 168 -30.70 17.07 -6.13
N HIS A 169 -31.63 18.00 -6.37
CA HIS A 169 -32.36 18.66 -5.32
C HIS A 169 -33.79 18.15 -5.31
N ARG A 170 -34.31 17.94 -4.12
CA ARG A 170 -35.72 17.57 -3.95
C ARG A 170 -36.59 18.76 -4.33
N ILE A 171 -37.43 18.59 -5.35
CA ILE A 171 -38.28 19.67 -5.87
C ILE A 171 -39.67 19.68 -5.19
N ALA A 172 -40.11 18.55 -4.61
CA ALA A 172 -41.39 18.40 -3.95
C ALA A 172 -41.26 18.05 -2.48
N GLU A 173 -42.16 18.57 -1.65
CA GLU A 173 -42.27 18.12 -0.26
C GLU A 173 -42.62 16.63 -0.20
N PRO A 174 -42.12 15.90 0.82
CA PRO A 174 -42.44 14.49 0.96
C PRO A 174 -43.97 14.39 1.16
N LYS A 175 -44.65 13.69 0.27
CA LYS A 175 -45.90 13.10 0.66
C LYS A 175 -45.62 12.19 1.83
N ASN A 176 -46.46 12.21 2.84
CA ASN A 176 -46.32 11.46 4.11
C ASN A 176 -46.48 9.94 3.93
N ASP A 177 -45.85 9.37 2.89
CA ASP A 177 -45.91 7.96 2.53
C ASP A 177 -44.71 7.14 3.00
N GLY A 178 -43.84 7.73 3.81
CA GLY A 178 -42.71 7.06 4.46
C GLY A 178 -41.58 6.67 3.48
N ALA A 179 -41.66 6.98 2.20
CA ALA A 179 -40.61 6.72 1.24
C ALA A 179 -39.53 7.82 1.34
N SER A 180 -38.46 7.55 2.03
CA SER A 180 -37.25 8.35 1.94
C SER A 180 -36.45 7.85 0.71
N TRP A 181 -36.26 8.68 -0.25
CA TRP A 181 -35.27 8.48 -1.30
C TRP A 181 -33.94 9.01 -0.76
N PHE A 182 -33.07 8.06 -0.25
CA PHE A 182 -31.76 8.24 0.39
C PHE A 182 -31.77 8.98 1.73
#